data_dc79a558f688dfc5286590f48fe1760e
#
_entry.id   dc79a558f688dfc5286590f48fe1760e
#
_cell.length_a   1.000
_cell.length_b   1.000
_cell.length_c   1.000
_cell.angle_alpha   90.00
_cell.angle_beta   90.00
_cell.angle_gamma   90.00
#
_symmetry.space_group_name_H-M   'P 1'
#
loop_
_entity.id
_entity.type
_entity.pdbx_description
1 polymer ?
#
loop_
_entity_poly.entity_id
_entity_poly.type
_entity_poly.pdbx_seq_one_letter_code
_entity_poly.pdbx_strand_id
1 'polypeptide(L)'
;MLILSRQKAVIPFHKPIYVIRRSYAVLVLIPLLACALSAAHAQKFRAYAGEFLQLGVGARSLALGGAGVAISEDVTSGYWNPAGLARLNYPGVAGMHEARFDNTVQYNYGAIALPIGKTASVALSVLQVGIDNIKDTRSAWIDLNRDGHFNGDDYIDYTKVTSFGNHDWGFLLSYANLWNPDISYGVTAKVILRKLDNENSATGFGFDVGLQYRAMDRLTLGFLGQDITTTLLSYTSGVKELVSPTLKFGGAYQIFLVDDGYHKIIPTLDMDLRFENRGTVAEAHLGPMSADFHFGAEYQFGQLFAIRAGYSDLKQFSIGAGVKLPKLSLDYTFLSFNGQDQLGNTHRISFQFSLQQDRWKREGS
;
A
#
# COMPACT_ATOMS: atom_id res chain seq x y z
N MET A 1 -0.60 -80.23 8.67
CA MET A 1 0.13 -79.63 7.56
C MET A 1 -0.06 -78.13 7.64
N LEU A 2 0.87 -77.47 8.33
CA LEU A 2 0.82 -76.05 8.60
C LEU A 2 1.61 -75.30 7.50
N ILE A 3 0.94 -74.41 6.78
CA ILE A 3 1.61 -73.49 5.81
C ILE A 3 1.77 -72.16 6.51
N LEU A 4 3.02 -71.82 6.85
CA LEU A 4 3.43 -70.49 7.32
C LEU A 4 3.62 -69.55 6.15
N SER A 5 2.76 -68.53 6.02
CA SER A 5 2.95 -67.45 5.08
C SER A 5 3.90 -66.37 5.68
N ARG A 6 5.05 -66.17 5.04
CA ARG A 6 5.99 -65.08 5.36
C ARG A 6 5.43 -63.77 4.86
N GLN A 7 5.07 -62.89 5.80
CA GLN A 7 4.89 -61.45 5.51
C GLN A 7 6.26 -60.78 5.33
N LYS A 8 6.50 -60.22 4.13
CA LYS A 8 7.64 -59.34 3.88
C LYS A 8 7.33 -57.97 4.48
N ALA A 9 8.10 -57.54 5.44
CA ALA A 9 8.10 -56.18 5.95
C ALA A 9 8.62 -55.24 4.86
N VAL A 10 7.77 -54.30 4.43
CA VAL A 10 8.14 -53.17 3.56
C VAL A 10 8.67 -52.07 4.46
N ILE A 11 9.97 -51.79 4.38
CA ILE A 11 10.61 -50.66 5.05
C ILE A 11 10.21 -49.38 4.30
N PRO A 12 9.61 -48.36 4.93
CA PRO A 12 9.34 -47.11 4.24
C PRO A 12 10.65 -46.39 3.98
N PHE A 13 10.95 -46.15 2.71
CA PHE A 13 12.03 -45.25 2.31
C PHE A 13 11.78 -43.85 2.86
N HIS A 14 12.65 -43.39 3.77
CA HIS A 14 12.76 -42.04 4.19
C HIS A 14 13.04 -41.15 2.99
N LYS A 15 12.21 -40.13 2.78
CA LYS A 15 12.47 -39.03 1.85
C LYS A 15 13.55 -38.11 2.46
N PRO A 16 14.77 -38.07 1.94
CA PRO A 16 15.70 -37.01 2.29
C PRO A 16 15.53 -35.85 1.32
N ILE A 17 15.98 -34.66 1.78
CA ILE A 17 16.28 -33.49 0.96
C ILE A 17 15.12 -32.50 0.73
N TYR A 18 14.62 -31.89 1.83
CA TYR A 18 14.00 -30.57 1.73
C TYR A 18 14.74 -29.49 2.59
N VAL A 19 15.78 -29.86 3.31
CA VAL A 19 16.49 -28.95 4.25
C VAL A 19 17.50 -28.05 3.54
N ILE A 20 18.06 -28.44 2.41
CA ILE A 20 19.16 -27.69 1.76
C ILE A 20 18.66 -26.48 0.94
N ARG A 21 17.38 -26.45 0.49
CA ARG A 21 16.84 -25.30 -0.26
C ARG A 21 16.50 -24.07 0.57
N ARG A 22 16.36 -24.21 1.89
CA ARG A 22 16.05 -23.06 2.79
C ARG A 22 17.24 -22.12 3.00
N SER A 23 18.48 -22.59 2.85
CA SER A 23 19.68 -21.78 3.11
C SER A 23 20.00 -20.74 2.03
N TYR A 24 19.57 -20.93 0.79
CA TYR A 24 19.86 -19.98 -0.29
C TYR A 24 19.01 -18.71 -0.25
N ALA A 25 17.78 -18.77 0.26
CA ALA A 25 16.94 -17.59 0.42
C ALA A 25 17.52 -16.60 1.46
N VAL A 26 18.08 -17.12 2.56
CA VAL A 26 18.74 -16.32 3.59
C VAL A 26 20.05 -15.72 3.06
N LEU A 27 20.81 -16.44 2.25
CA LEU A 27 22.07 -15.99 1.65
C LEU A 27 21.88 -14.87 0.61
N VAL A 28 20.70 -14.75 -0.01
CA VAL A 28 20.37 -13.66 -0.95
C VAL A 28 19.78 -12.45 -0.21
N LEU A 29 19.05 -12.66 0.88
CA LEU A 29 18.45 -11.57 1.67
C LEU A 29 19.52 -10.74 2.42
N ILE A 30 20.57 -11.36 2.93
CA ILE A 30 21.64 -10.69 3.69
C ILE A 30 22.40 -9.65 2.83
N PRO A 31 22.89 -9.96 1.62
CA PRO A 31 23.56 -8.97 0.79
C PRO A 31 22.62 -7.88 0.24
N LEU A 32 21.34 -8.18 -0.01
CA LEU A 32 20.33 -7.17 -0.36
C LEU A 32 20.09 -6.19 0.79
N LEU A 33 20.01 -6.68 2.02
CA LEU A 33 19.88 -5.87 3.23
C LEU A 33 21.15 -5.04 3.48
N ALA A 34 22.34 -5.62 3.24
CA ALA A 34 23.62 -4.94 3.37
C ALA A 34 23.82 -3.86 2.30
N CYS A 35 23.36 -4.07 1.05
CA CYS A 35 23.36 -3.04 0.02
C CYS A 35 22.40 -1.89 0.33
N ALA A 36 21.21 -2.17 0.88
CA ALA A 36 20.27 -1.14 1.31
C ALA A 36 20.83 -0.28 2.46
N LEU A 37 21.52 -0.91 3.41
CA LEU A 37 22.17 -0.21 4.54
C LEU A 37 23.36 0.66 4.11
N SER A 38 24.14 0.26 3.10
CA SER A 38 25.27 1.07 2.62
C SER A 38 24.84 2.28 1.77
N ALA A 39 23.70 2.21 1.08
CA ALA A 39 23.16 3.33 0.32
C ALA A 39 22.62 4.46 1.22
N ALA A 40 22.16 4.12 2.43
CA ALA A 40 21.53 5.08 3.36
C ALA A 40 22.52 6.12 3.96
N HIS A 41 23.83 5.88 3.92
CA HIS A 41 24.81 6.76 4.58
C HIS A 41 25.28 7.96 3.75
N ALA A 42 24.92 8.04 2.46
CA ALA A 42 25.50 9.05 1.54
C ALA A 42 24.53 10.12 1.03
N GLN A 43 23.22 10.02 1.32
CA GLN A 43 22.21 10.90 0.72
C GLN A 43 21.36 11.62 1.75
N LYS A 44 21.15 12.93 1.55
CA LYS A 44 20.16 13.70 2.34
C LYS A 44 18.78 13.43 1.78
N PHE A 45 18.00 12.58 2.46
CA PHE A 45 16.58 12.39 2.19
C PHE A 45 15.77 13.57 2.72
N ARG A 46 14.74 13.97 1.99
CA ARG A 46 13.75 14.93 2.49
C ARG A 46 12.52 14.16 2.96
N ALA A 47 12.13 14.37 4.20
CA ALA A 47 11.08 13.63 4.90
C ALA A 47 9.69 13.71 4.24
N TYR A 48 9.48 14.65 3.31
CA TYR A 48 8.17 14.93 2.71
C TYR A 48 8.06 14.60 1.22
N ALA A 49 9.11 14.00 0.65
CA ALA A 49 9.08 13.61 -0.76
C ALA A 49 8.13 12.42 -0.97
N GLY A 50 7.10 12.57 -1.83
CA GLY A 50 6.21 11.48 -2.20
C GLY A 50 5.18 11.02 -1.16
N GLU A 51 4.93 11.77 -0.09
CA GLU A 51 3.99 11.42 0.98
C GLU A 51 2.56 11.12 0.49
N PHE A 52 2.12 11.72 -0.61
CA PHE A 52 0.80 11.42 -1.17
C PHE A 52 0.65 9.94 -1.58
N LEU A 53 1.76 9.25 -1.88
CA LEU A 53 1.77 7.80 -2.14
C LEU A 53 1.64 6.96 -0.87
N GLN A 54 1.73 7.55 0.32
CA GLN A 54 1.61 6.83 1.60
C GLN A 54 0.20 6.95 2.20
N LEU A 55 -0.71 7.71 1.58
CA LEU A 55 -2.07 7.94 2.10
C LEU A 55 -2.94 6.66 2.17
N GLY A 56 -2.49 5.57 1.53
CA GLY A 56 -3.20 4.31 1.46
C GLY A 56 -4.38 4.33 0.47
N VAL A 57 -4.76 3.18 -0.06
CA VAL A 57 -5.85 3.03 -1.03
C VAL A 57 -6.83 1.94 -0.62
N GLY A 58 -8.10 2.09 -1.04
CA GLY A 58 -9.15 1.13 -0.72
C GLY A 58 -9.63 1.22 0.73
N ALA A 59 -10.93 1.34 0.93
CA ALA A 59 -11.52 1.48 2.25
C ALA A 59 -11.25 0.26 3.16
N ARG A 60 -11.15 -0.96 2.59
CA ARG A 60 -10.89 -2.18 3.36
C ARG A 60 -9.58 -2.13 4.13
N SER A 61 -8.45 -1.89 3.47
CA SER A 61 -7.13 -1.90 4.12
C SER A 61 -6.98 -0.73 5.09
N LEU A 62 -7.57 0.42 4.77
CA LEU A 62 -7.55 1.58 5.65
C LEU A 62 -8.40 1.40 6.91
N ALA A 63 -9.53 0.66 6.80
CA ALA A 63 -10.30 0.25 7.97
C ALA A 63 -9.52 -0.68 8.92
N LEU A 64 -8.45 -1.29 8.42
CA LEU A 64 -7.52 -2.14 9.17
C LEU A 64 -6.25 -1.37 9.61
N GLY A 65 -6.33 -0.03 9.71
CA GLY A 65 -5.21 0.81 10.10
C GLY A 65 -4.08 0.87 9.06
N GLY A 66 -4.31 0.44 7.82
CA GLY A 66 -3.29 0.34 6.80
C GLY A 66 -2.51 -0.99 6.79
N ALA A 67 -2.87 -1.96 7.63
CA ALA A 67 -2.27 -3.30 7.65
C ALA A 67 -2.69 -4.12 6.41
N GLY A 68 -2.05 -3.86 5.26
CA GLY A 68 -2.40 -4.41 3.95
C GLY A 68 -1.40 -5.41 3.37
N VAL A 69 -0.17 -5.48 3.88
CA VAL A 69 0.95 -6.19 3.25
C VAL A 69 0.72 -7.70 3.15
N ALA A 70 0.11 -8.31 4.17
CA ALA A 70 -0.17 -9.75 4.17
C ALA A 70 -1.53 -10.12 3.59
N ILE A 71 -2.54 -9.20 3.64
CA ILE A 71 -3.93 -9.54 3.34
C ILE A 71 -4.41 -9.12 1.96
N SER A 72 -3.66 -8.29 1.24
CA SER A 72 -4.06 -7.81 -0.08
C SER A 72 -3.95 -8.95 -1.09
N GLU A 73 -5.10 -9.42 -1.57
CA GLU A 73 -5.25 -10.45 -2.61
C GLU A 73 -6.32 -10.01 -3.63
N ASP A 74 -6.43 -8.71 -3.86
CA ASP A 74 -7.43 -8.10 -4.73
C ASP A 74 -6.80 -7.07 -5.69
N VAL A 75 -7.61 -6.30 -6.41
CA VAL A 75 -7.14 -5.30 -7.39
C VAL A 75 -6.25 -4.23 -6.77
N THR A 76 -6.43 -3.93 -5.46
CA THR A 76 -5.61 -2.93 -4.75
C THR A 76 -4.22 -3.43 -4.38
N SER A 77 -3.94 -4.72 -4.58
CA SER A 77 -2.63 -5.32 -4.27
C SER A 77 -1.47 -4.67 -5.04
N GLY A 78 -1.71 -4.11 -6.23
CA GLY A 78 -0.69 -3.35 -6.96
C GLY A 78 -0.08 -2.19 -6.16
N TYR A 79 -0.80 -1.69 -5.18
CA TYR A 79 -0.36 -0.66 -4.25
C TYR A 79 0.17 -1.25 -2.93
N TRP A 80 -0.59 -2.16 -2.27
CA TRP A 80 -0.26 -2.66 -0.92
C TRP A 80 0.85 -3.71 -0.90
N ASN A 81 0.77 -4.67 -1.81
CA ASN A 81 1.78 -5.70 -2.02
C ASN A 81 1.54 -6.37 -3.38
N PRO A 82 2.35 -6.09 -4.40
CA PRO A 82 2.10 -6.61 -5.74
C PRO A 82 2.04 -8.15 -5.81
N ALA A 83 2.66 -8.87 -4.87
CA ALA A 83 2.60 -10.32 -4.80
C ALA A 83 1.16 -10.86 -4.70
N GLY A 84 0.26 -10.10 -4.07
CA GLY A 84 -1.15 -10.48 -3.90
C GLY A 84 -1.93 -10.58 -5.22
N LEU A 85 -1.53 -9.83 -6.26
CA LEU A 85 -2.14 -9.92 -7.58
C LEU A 85 -2.07 -11.33 -8.19
N ALA A 86 -1.02 -12.10 -7.85
CA ALA A 86 -0.86 -13.45 -8.36
C ALA A 86 -2.00 -14.40 -7.95
N ARG A 87 -2.81 -14.03 -6.96
CA ARG A 87 -3.94 -14.83 -6.45
C ARG A 87 -5.29 -14.45 -7.05
N LEU A 88 -5.34 -13.48 -7.95
CA LEU A 88 -6.55 -13.09 -8.66
C LEU A 88 -6.98 -14.20 -9.63
N ASN A 89 -8.24 -14.62 -9.55
CA ASN A 89 -8.81 -15.61 -10.44
C ASN A 89 -9.59 -15.02 -11.62
N TYR A 90 -9.99 -13.74 -11.50
CA TYR A 90 -10.75 -13.05 -12.53
C TYR A 90 -10.21 -11.64 -12.72
N PRO A 91 -10.38 -11.05 -13.92
CA PRO A 91 -10.14 -9.64 -14.11
C PRO A 91 -11.02 -8.80 -13.19
N GLY A 92 -10.47 -7.70 -12.71
CA GLY A 92 -11.20 -6.81 -11.82
C GLY A 92 -10.81 -5.36 -12.01
N VAL A 93 -11.70 -4.49 -11.56
CA VAL A 93 -11.47 -3.05 -11.46
C VAL A 93 -11.77 -2.60 -10.04
N ALA A 94 -11.07 -1.59 -9.57
CA ALA A 94 -11.31 -0.96 -8.27
C ALA A 94 -11.33 0.55 -8.42
N GLY A 95 -12.11 1.21 -7.56
CA GLY A 95 -12.14 2.67 -7.46
C GLY A 95 -12.34 3.11 -6.02
N MET A 96 -11.78 4.27 -5.69
CA MET A 96 -11.94 4.93 -4.40
C MET A 96 -12.00 6.45 -4.59
N HIS A 97 -12.85 7.07 -3.80
CA HIS A 97 -12.91 8.52 -3.65
C HIS A 97 -12.89 8.89 -2.17
N GLU A 98 -12.17 9.94 -1.87
CA GLU A 98 -12.08 10.55 -0.55
C GLU A 98 -12.04 12.06 -0.66
N ALA A 99 -12.86 12.72 0.12
CA ALA A 99 -12.83 14.16 0.32
C ALA A 99 -12.34 14.45 1.75
N ARG A 100 -11.33 15.31 1.87
CA ARG A 100 -10.74 15.76 3.13
C ARG A 100 -10.89 17.25 3.30
N PHE A 101 -10.85 17.72 4.55
CA PHE A 101 -10.84 19.14 4.89
C PHE A 101 -11.97 19.90 4.19
N ASP A 102 -13.21 19.46 4.44
CA ASP A 102 -14.41 20.07 3.87
C ASP A 102 -14.36 20.17 2.33
N ASN A 103 -13.95 19.04 1.70
CA ASN A 103 -13.80 18.90 0.25
C ASN A 103 -12.68 19.74 -0.40
N THR A 104 -11.76 20.29 0.40
CA THR A 104 -10.63 21.08 -0.11
C THR A 104 -9.59 20.19 -0.76
N VAL A 105 -9.32 19.01 -0.20
CA VAL A 105 -8.39 18.01 -0.75
C VAL A 105 -9.17 16.82 -1.24
N GLN A 106 -8.96 16.47 -2.50
CA GLN A 106 -9.57 15.29 -3.13
C GLN A 106 -8.51 14.22 -3.34
N TYR A 107 -8.83 12.99 -2.97
CA TYR A 107 -7.99 11.83 -3.21
C TYR A 107 -8.78 10.75 -3.95
N ASN A 108 -8.30 10.41 -5.15
CA ASN A 108 -8.90 9.46 -6.05
C ASN A 108 -7.95 8.31 -6.34
N TYR A 109 -8.49 7.11 -6.45
CA TYR A 109 -7.76 5.91 -6.86
C TYR A 109 -8.59 5.12 -7.85
N GLY A 110 -7.94 4.62 -8.90
CA GLY A 110 -8.52 3.70 -9.85
C GLY A 110 -7.51 2.62 -10.22
N ALA A 111 -7.96 1.38 -10.38
CA ALA A 111 -7.10 0.28 -10.81
C ALA A 111 -7.84 -0.75 -11.64
N ILE A 112 -7.07 -1.42 -12.52
CA ILE A 112 -7.50 -2.60 -13.26
C ILE A 112 -6.43 -3.69 -13.08
N ALA A 113 -6.86 -4.92 -12.86
CA ALA A 113 -5.98 -6.07 -12.75
C ALA A 113 -6.49 -7.24 -13.61
N LEU A 114 -5.55 -7.93 -14.25
CA LEU A 114 -5.82 -9.02 -15.20
C LEU A 114 -4.97 -10.23 -14.83
N PRO A 115 -5.56 -11.41 -14.54
CA PRO A 115 -4.82 -12.66 -14.50
C PRO A 115 -4.35 -13.04 -15.91
N ILE A 116 -3.13 -13.57 -16.01
CA ILE A 116 -2.51 -14.01 -17.26
C ILE A 116 -2.05 -15.46 -17.09
N GLY A 117 -2.54 -16.36 -17.96
CA GLY A 117 -2.23 -17.78 -17.88
C GLY A 117 -2.56 -18.37 -16.50
N LYS A 118 -1.75 -19.31 -16.03
CA LYS A 118 -2.05 -20.09 -14.81
C LYS A 118 -1.59 -19.43 -13.50
N THR A 119 -0.57 -18.59 -13.53
CA THR A 119 0.13 -18.14 -12.31
C THR A 119 0.38 -16.66 -12.24
N ALA A 120 0.38 -15.94 -13.37
CA ALA A 120 0.74 -14.54 -13.43
C ALA A 120 -0.47 -13.60 -13.40
N SER A 121 -0.23 -12.35 -13.05
CA SER A 121 -1.18 -11.24 -13.17
C SER A 121 -0.44 -9.94 -13.46
N VAL A 122 -1.12 -9.01 -14.12
CA VAL A 122 -0.68 -7.62 -14.30
C VAL A 122 -1.74 -6.68 -13.76
N ALA A 123 -1.33 -5.51 -13.31
CA ALA A 123 -2.26 -4.44 -12.90
C ALA A 123 -1.71 -3.09 -13.27
N LEU A 124 -2.63 -2.16 -13.55
CA LEU A 124 -2.36 -0.74 -13.66
C LEU A 124 -3.19 -0.02 -12.61
N SER A 125 -2.55 0.80 -11.77
CA SER A 125 -3.20 1.63 -10.77
C SER A 125 -2.85 3.09 -11.01
N VAL A 126 -3.80 3.97 -10.73
CA VAL A 126 -3.64 5.42 -10.82
C VAL A 126 -4.13 6.04 -9.53
N LEU A 127 -3.30 6.89 -8.93
CA LEU A 127 -3.63 7.70 -7.76
C LEU A 127 -3.60 9.17 -8.16
N GLN A 128 -4.52 9.97 -7.61
CA GLN A 128 -4.54 11.40 -7.82
C GLN A 128 -4.91 12.09 -6.50
N VAL A 129 -4.05 12.99 -6.05
CA VAL A 129 -4.35 13.93 -4.97
C VAL A 129 -4.38 15.32 -5.55
N GLY A 130 -5.39 16.10 -5.23
CA GLY A 130 -5.57 17.42 -5.78
C GLY A 130 -6.16 18.42 -4.79
N ILE A 131 -5.71 19.65 -4.93
CA ILE A 131 -6.27 20.85 -4.26
C ILE A 131 -6.49 21.88 -5.34
N ASP A 132 -7.73 22.33 -5.48
CA ASP A 132 -8.10 23.37 -6.43
C ASP A 132 -8.36 24.72 -5.75
N ASN A 133 -8.42 25.77 -6.54
CA ASN A 133 -8.77 27.13 -6.09
C ASN A 133 -7.83 27.72 -5.03
N ILE A 134 -6.55 27.35 -5.02
CA ILE A 134 -5.51 27.99 -4.21
C ILE A 134 -5.34 29.42 -4.73
N LYS A 135 -5.54 30.39 -3.85
CA LYS A 135 -5.46 31.82 -4.25
C LYS A 135 -4.01 32.24 -4.44
N ASP A 136 -3.73 32.79 -5.62
CA ASP A 136 -2.44 33.37 -5.97
C ASP A 136 -2.53 34.90 -5.89
N THR A 137 -1.83 35.46 -4.93
CA THR A 137 -1.77 36.91 -4.65
C THR A 137 -0.47 37.54 -5.14
N ARG A 138 0.45 36.79 -5.76
CA ARG A 138 1.77 37.29 -6.18
C ARG A 138 1.68 38.47 -7.14
N SER A 139 0.75 38.43 -8.10
CA SER A 139 0.48 39.53 -9.06
C SER A 139 -0.50 40.58 -8.51
N ALA A 140 -1.14 40.32 -7.40
CA ALA A 140 -2.16 41.17 -6.77
C ALA A 140 -1.59 42.08 -5.69
N TRP A 141 -0.37 41.79 -5.21
CA TRP A 141 0.30 42.65 -4.26
C TRP A 141 0.79 43.95 -4.91
N ILE A 142 0.39 45.06 -4.36
CA ILE A 142 0.83 46.40 -4.76
C ILE A 142 1.76 46.93 -3.66
N ASP A 143 3.04 46.90 -3.95
CA ASP A 143 4.12 47.44 -3.12
C ASP A 143 4.25 48.94 -3.43
N LEU A 144 3.67 49.79 -2.60
CA LEU A 144 3.65 51.25 -2.80
C LEU A 144 4.99 51.91 -2.52
N ASN A 145 5.69 51.45 -1.49
CA ASN A 145 6.99 52.00 -1.08
C ASN A 145 8.17 51.34 -1.79
N ARG A 146 7.94 50.20 -2.53
CA ARG A 146 8.92 49.43 -3.30
C ARG A 146 10.05 48.88 -2.43
N ASP A 147 9.75 48.51 -1.20
CA ASP A 147 10.74 47.92 -0.28
C ASP A 147 10.83 46.38 -0.38
N GLY A 148 9.93 45.74 -1.10
CA GLY A 148 9.87 44.31 -1.31
C GLY A 148 9.33 43.56 -0.11
N HIS A 149 8.73 44.23 0.86
CA HIS A 149 8.14 43.68 2.08
C HIS A 149 6.70 44.13 2.24
N PHE A 150 5.78 43.20 2.48
CA PHE A 150 4.38 43.52 2.73
C PHE A 150 4.25 44.21 4.08
N ASN A 151 3.81 45.49 4.10
CA ASN A 151 3.67 46.32 5.28
C ASN A 151 2.37 47.14 5.25
N GLY A 152 2.20 48.08 6.23
CA GLY A 152 0.95 48.83 6.40
C GLY A 152 0.59 49.80 5.26
N ASP A 153 1.52 50.13 4.39
CA ASP A 153 1.30 51.01 3.24
C ASP A 153 0.89 50.24 1.98
N ASP A 154 1.05 48.89 1.99
CA ASP A 154 0.75 48.01 0.88
C ASP A 154 -0.68 47.49 0.91
N TYR A 155 -1.17 47.05 -0.24
CA TYR A 155 -2.47 46.41 -0.31
C TYR A 155 -2.53 45.33 -1.38
N ILE A 156 -3.54 44.45 -1.25
CA ILE A 156 -3.85 43.43 -2.25
C ILE A 156 -4.97 43.94 -3.17
N ASP A 157 -4.68 44.04 -4.44
CA ASP A 157 -5.68 44.31 -5.48
C ASP A 157 -6.42 43.01 -5.79
N TYR A 158 -7.56 42.80 -5.15
CA TYR A 158 -8.36 41.59 -5.29
C TYR A 158 -8.82 41.31 -6.73
N THR A 159 -8.81 42.29 -7.62
CA THR A 159 -9.15 42.10 -9.05
C THR A 159 -8.06 41.36 -9.80
N LYS A 160 -6.84 41.32 -9.26
CA LYS A 160 -5.67 40.64 -9.81
C LYS A 160 -5.38 39.29 -9.14
N VAL A 161 -6.15 38.94 -8.13
CA VAL A 161 -6.03 37.62 -7.49
C VAL A 161 -6.46 36.54 -8.49
N THR A 162 -5.54 35.64 -8.81
CA THR A 162 -5.81 34.46 -9.63
C THR A 162 -5.93 33.21 -8.76
N SER A 163 -6.16 32.07 -9.34
CA SER A 163 -6.13 30.78 -8.62
C SER A 163 -5.40 29.72 -9.45
N PHE A 164 -4.79 28.79 -8.75
CA PHE A 164 -4.16 27.62 -9.35
C PHE A 164 -4.57 26.34 -8.62
N GLY A 165 -4.26 25.20 -9.17
CA GLY A 165 -4.42 23.88 -8.55
C GLY A 165 -3.08 23.18 -8.35
N ASN A 166 -2.98 22.40 -7.28
CA ASN A 166 -1.89 21.49 -7.02
C ASN A 166 -2.40 20.06 -7.26
N HIS A 167 -1.73 19.29 -8.12
CA HIS A 167 -2.14 17.95 -8.46
C HIS A 167 -0.94 17.01 -8.48
N ASP A 168 -1.02 15.97 -7.67
CA ASP A 168 -0.06 14.87 -7.64
C ASP A 168 -0.68 13.63 -8.24
N TRP A 169 -0.01 13.00 -9.20
CA TRP A 169 -0.42 11.79 -9.89
C TRP A 169 0.62 10.70 -9.69
N GLY A 170 0.15 9.50 -9.35
CA GLY A 170 0.96 8.28 -9.30
C GLY A 170 0.41 7.22 -10.25
N PHE A 171 1.25 6.69 -11.12
CA PHE A 171 0.95 5.58 -12.02
C PHE A 171 1.77 4.37 -11.61
N LEU A 172 1.13 3.24 -11.33
CA LEU A 172 1.77 2.02 -10.86
C LEU A 172 1.46 0.91 -11.86
N LEU A 173 2.50 0.36 -12.48
CA LEU A 173 2.41 -0.83 -13.32
C LEU A 173 2.99 -2.02 -12.55
N SER A 174 2.15 -3.01 -12.27
CA SER A 174 2.51 -4.15 -11.43
C SER A 174 2.46 -5.45 -12.21
N TYR A 175 3.39 -6.35 -11.88
CA TYR A 175 3.42 -7.74 -12.33
C TYR A 175 3.59 -8.65 -11.13
N ALA A 176 2.87 -9.77 -11.11
CA ALA A 176 2.99 -10.77 -10.06
C ALA A 176 2.92 -12.19 -10.62
N ASN A 177 3.52 -13.12 -9.88
CA ASN A 177 3.49 -14.54 -10.25
C ASN A 177 3.49 -15.44 -9.00
N LEU A 178 2.82 -16.59 -9.10
CA LEU A 178 2.93 -17.67 -8.13
C LEU A 178 4.23 -18.45 -8.39
N TRP A 179 5.12 -18.49 -7.41
CA TRP A 179 6.28 -19.39 -7.44
C TRP A 179 5.82 -20.85 -7.21
N ASN A 180 4.89 -21.01 -6.25
CA ASN A 180 4.19 -22.25 -5.93
C ASN A 180 2.85 -21.89 -5.27
N PRO A 181 1.97 -22.83 -4.88
CA PRO A 181 0.68 -22.51 -4.25
C PRO A 181 0.79 -21.63 -2.99
N ASP A 182 1.89 -21.72 -2.26
CA ASP A 182 2.08 -21.01 -0.98
C ASP A 182 2.82 -19.69 -1.13
N ILE A 183 3.69 -19.53 -2.14
CA ILE A 183 4.55 -18.38 -2.32
C ILE A 183 4.19 -17.63 -3.60
N SER A 184 3.94 -16.34 -3.47
CA SER A 184 3.80 -15.40 -4.58
C SER A 184 4.79 -14.25 -4.46
N TYR A 185 5.20 -13.68 -5.59
CA TYR A 185 6.04 -12.51 -5.67
C TYR A 185 5.50 -11.52 -6.70
N GLY A 186 5.88 -10.26 -6.56
CA GLY A 186 5.48 -9.24 -7.50
C GLY A 186 6.42 -8.05 -7.49
N VAL A 187 6.35 -7.26 -8.55
CA VAL A 187 7.10 -6.02 -8.73
C VAL A 187 6.16 -4.94 -9.22
N THR A 188 6.42 -3.71 -8.81
CA THR A 188 5.70 -2.52 -9.28
C THR A 188 6.70 -1.48 -9.75
N ALA A 189 6.50 -0.95 -10.96
CA ALA A 189 7.16 0.26 -11.44
C ALA A 189 6.23 1.45 -11.22
N LYS A 190 6.76 2.55 -10.68
CA LYS A 190 6.02 3.76 -10.36
C LYS A 190 6.51 4.93 -11.18
N VAL A 191 5.58 5.72 -11.71
CA VAL A 191 5.83 7.03 -12.29
C VAL A 191 5.02 8.06 -11.51
N ILE A 192 5.67 9.14 -11.11
CA ILE A 192 5.08 10.21 -10.31
C ILE A 192 5.12 11.47 -11.12
N LEU A 193 3.99 12.17 -11.24
CA LEU A 193 3.89 13.47 -11.86
C LEU A 193 3.27 14.42 -10.83
N ARG A 194 3.98 15.52 -10.52
CA ARG A 194 3.53 16.53 -9.56
C ARG A 194 3.42 17.87 -10.25
N LYS A 195 2.29 18.52 -10.08
CA LYS A 195 2.08 19.90 -10.49
C LYS A 195 1.82 20.74 -9.25
N LEU A 196 2.85 21.47 -8.78
CA LEU A 196 2.77 22.25 -7.55
C LEU A 196 2.04 23.57 -7.74
N ASP A 197 2.31 24.25 -8.86
CA ASP A 197 1.67 25.48 -9.30
C ASP A 197 1.77 25.61 -10.84
N ASN A 198 1.56 26.81 -11.38
CA ASN A 198 1.62 27.05 -12.82
C ASN A 198 3.04 26.97 -13.42
N GLU A 199 4.08 27.10 -12.59
CA GLU A 199 5.48 27.18 -13.03
C GLU A 199 6.30 25.98 -12.56
N ASN A 200 5.91 25.35 -11.43
CA ASN A 200 6.68 24.32 -10.77
C ASN A 200 6.02 22.96 -10.92
N SER A 201 6.79 22.02 -11.41
CA SER A 201 6.39 20.60 -11.53
C SER A 201 7.55 19.69 -11.15
N ALA A 202 7.24 18.42 -10.87
CA ALA A 202 8.24 17.39 -10.67
C ALA A 202 7.81 16.08 -11.32
N THR A 203 8.81 15.30 -11.73
CA THR A 203 8.62 13.95 -12.22
C THR A 203 9.47 12.99 -11.39
N GLY A 204 8.89 11.84 -11.02
CA GLY A 204 9.56 10.82 -10.23
C GLY A 204 9.42 9.44 -10.80
N PHE A 205 10.33 8.58 -10.38
CA PHE A 205 10.36 7.18 -10.79
C PHE A 205 10.86 6.28 -9.67
N GLY A 206 10.21 5.13 -9.46
CA GLY A 206 10.57 4.20 -8.38
C GLY A 206 10.09 2.78 -8.63
N PHE A 207 10.55 1.86 -7.79
CA PHE A 207 10.17 0.45 -7.84
C PHE A 207 9.87 -0.12 -6.47
N ASP A 208 8.89 -1.05 -6.45
CA ASP A 208 8.56 -1.87 -5.28
C ASP A 208 8.72 -3.35 -5.61
N VAL A 209 9.05 -4.14 -4.60
CA VAL A 209 9.12 -5.62 -4.68
C VAL A 209 8.33 -6.21 -3.53
N GLY A 210 7.41 -7.11 -3.84
CA GLY A 210 6.55 -7.77 -2.87
C GLY A 210 6.73 -9.28 -2.83
N LEU A 211 6.50 -9.85 -1.65
CA LEU A 211 6.43 -11.29 -1.40
C LEU A 211 5.25 -11.59 -0.47
N GLN A 212 4.50 -12.66 -0.76
CA GLN A 212 3.55 -13.24 0.18
C GLN A 212 3.79 -14.73 0.33
N TYR A 213 3.70 -15.20 1.57
CA TYR A 213 3.90 -16.60 1.95
C TYR A 213 2.75 -17.08 2.83
N ARG A 214 2.00 -18.07 2.36
CA ARG A 214 1.04 -18.84 3.17
C ARG A 214 1.83 -19.84 4.01
N ALA A 215 2.26 -19.42 5.19
CA ALA A 215 3.12 -20.20 6.07
C ALA A 215 2.37 -21.41 6.66
N MET A 216 1.06 -21.27 6.85
CA MET A 216 0.12 -22.29 7.29
C MET A 216 -1.24 -22.04 6.62
N ASP A 217 -2.15 -22.99 6.69
CA ASP A 217 -3.51 -22.86 6.13
C ASP A 217 -4.22 -21.56 6.57
N ARG A 218 -3.88 -21.07 7.76
CA ARG A 218 -4.51 -19.91 8.41
C ARG A 218 -3.59 -18.70 8.58
N LEU A 219 -2.28 -18.83 8.31
CA LEU A 219 -1.28 -17.78 8.51
C LEU A 219 -0.68 -17.36 7.18
N THR A 220 -0.88 -16.09 6.84
CA THR A 220 -0.21 -15.42 5.71
C THR A 220 0.79 -14.41 6.24
N LEU A 221 2.00 -14.46 5.73
CA LEU A 221 3.06 -13.49 5.96
C LEU A 221 3.29 -12.70 4.67
N GLY A 222 3.55 -11.41 4.80
CA GLY A 222 3.84 -10.52 3.69
C GLY A 222 5.14 -9.75 3.91
N PHE A 223 5.82 -9.45 2.82
CA PHE A 223 6.96 -8.55 2.77
C PHE A 223 6.80 -7.61 1.58
N LEU A 224 7.10 -6.33 1.78
CA LEU A 224 7.16 -5.32 0.74
C LEU A 224 8.42 -4.46 0.94
N GLY A 225 9.30 -4.44 -0.05
CA GLY A 225 10.31 -3.42 -0.20
C GLY A 225 9.73 -2.31 -1.06
N GLN A 226 9.35 -1.21 -0.44
CA GLN A 226 8.77 -0.04 -1.10
C GLN A 226 9.89 0.96 -1.42
N ASP A 227 9.86 1.54 -2.63
CA ASP A 227 10.86 2.50 -3.09
C ASP A 227 12.31 1.98 -3.03
N ILE A 228 12.52 0.67 -3.33
CA ILE A 228 13.81 -0.03 -3.13
C ILE A 228 14.97 0.57 -3.92
N THR A 229 14.69 1.27 -5.02
CA THR A 229 15.70 1.96 -5.84
C THR A 229 15.91 3.40 -5.41
N THR A 230 15.29 3.83 -4.31
CA THR A 230 15.17 5.24 -3.91
C THR A 230 14.42 6.04 -4.99
N THR A 231 13.15 6.32 -4.79
CA THR A 231 12.36 7.08 -5.78
C THR A 231 12.92 8.49 -5.92
N LEU A 232 13.38 8.82 -7.12
CA LEU A 232 13.92 10.12 -7.46
C LEU A 232 12.80 11.03 -7.94
N LEU A 233 12.63 12.20 -7.29
CA LEU A 233 11.79 13.29 -7.74
C LEU A 233 12.67 14.42 -8.28
N SER A 234 12.49 14.78 -9.54
CA SER A 234 13.22 15.87 -10.21
C SER A 234 12.26 17.02 -10.51
N TYR A 235 12.54 18.19 -9.92
CA TYR A 235 11.75 19.40 -10.07
C TYR A 235 12.25 20.26 -11.22
N THR A 236 11.35 21.03 -11.85
CA THR A 236 11.69 22.03 -12.90
C THR A 236 12.65 23.09 -12.38
N SER A 237 12.65 23.38 -11.08
CA SER A 237 13.62 24.28 -10.41
C SER A 237 15.05 23.72 -10.36
N GLY A 238 15.31 22.50 -10.84
CA GLY A 238 16.59 21.81 -10.72
C GLY A 238 16.81 21.09 -9.38
N VAL A 239 15.92 21.25 -8.43
CA VAL A 239 15.97 20.52 -7.15
C VAL A 239 15.67 19.05 -7.41
N LYS A 240 16.38 18.17 -6.71
CA LYS A 240 16.13 16.72 -6.68
C LYS A 240 15.84 16.27 -5.26
N GLU A 241 14.81 15.49 -5.09
CA GLU A 241 14.43 14.88 -3.83
C GLU A 241 14.43 13.37 -3.97
N LEU A 242 14.78 12.69 -2.88
CA LEU A 242 14.86 11.24 -2.81
C LEU A 242 13.87 10.74 -1.76
N VAL A 243 13.01 9.81 -2.16
CA VAL A 243 12.15 9.07 -1.24
C VAL A 243 12.95 7.90 -0.69
N SER A 244 13.04 7.80 0.63
CA SER A 244 13.76 6.72 1.30
C SER A 244 13.07 5.37 1.12
N PRO A 245 13.83 4.29 0.92
CA PRO A 245 13.27 2.94 0.94
C PRO A 245 12.60 2.62 2.27
N THR A 246 11.44 1.94 2.18
CA THR A 246 10.72 1.42 3.35
C THR A 246 10.58 -0.08 3.22
N LEU A 247 10.91 -0.82 4.28
CA LEU A 247 10.68 -2.26 4.36
C LEU A 247 9.46 -2.51 5.22
N LYS A 248 8.45 -3.19 4.66
CA LYS A 248 7.21 -3.50 5.36
C LYS A 248 7.07 -5.01 5.55
N PHE A 249 6.73 -5.41 6.76
CA PHE A 249 6.48 -6.80 7.13
C PHE A 249 5.06 -6.91 7.64
N GLY A 250 4.30 -7.86 7.11
CA GLY A 250 2.91 -8.05 7.46
C GLY A 250 2.61 -9.48 7.91
N GLY A 251 1.64 -9.63 8.80
CA GLY A 251 1.09 -10.90 9.22
C GLY A 251 -0.42 -10.86 9.36
N ALA A 252 -1.10 -11.91 8.91
CA ALA A 252 -2.54 -12.08 9.04
C ALA A 252 -2.88 -13.51 9.42
N TYR A 253 -3.75 -13.69 10.41
CA TYR A 253 -4.15 -15.00 10.89
C TYR A 253 -5.66 -15.17 10.86
N GLN A 254 -6.16 -16.28 10.30
CA GLN A 254 -7.61 -16.56 10.21
C GLN A 254 -8.07 -17.41 11.39
N ILE A 255 -8.98 -16.88 12.20
CA ILE A 255 -9.61 -17.56 13.33
C ILE A 255 -11.05 -17.83 12.95
N PHE A 256 -11.39 -19.10 12.70
CA PHE A 256 -12.77 -19.50 12.44
C PHE A 256 -13.52 -19.61 13.78
N LEU A 257 -14.67 -18.94 13.88
CA LEU A 257 -15.52 -18.94 15.07
C LEU A 257 -16.52 -20.10 15.07
N VAL A 258 -16.88 -20.54 13.87
CA VAL A 258 -17.81 -21.65 13.62
C VAL A 258 -17.20 -22.53 12.52
N ASP A 259 -17.46 -23.82 12.55
CA ASP A 259 -16.96 -24.78 11.56
C ASP A 259 -17.65 -24.69 10.18
N ASP A 260 -18.42 -23.63 9.95
CA ASP A 260 -19.04 -23.34 8.66
C ASP A 260 -18.09 -22.68 7.63
N GLY A 261 -16.91 -22.25 8.08
CA GLY A 261 -15.89 -21.58 7.25
C GLY A 261 -16.21 -20.13 6.85
N TYR A 262 -17.37 -19.61 7.25
CA TYR A 262 -17.86 -18.29 6.86
C TYR A 262 -17.74 -17.24 7.96
N HIS A 263 -17.77 -17.67 9.21
CA HIS A 263 -17.64 -16.78 10.36
C HIS A 263 -16.19 -16.79 10.85
N LYS A 264 -15.45 -15.74 10.56
CA LYS A 264 -14.04 -15.66 10.96
C LYS A 264 -13.60 -14.26 11.36
N ILE A 265 -12.62 -14.22 12.26
CA ILE A 265 -11.86 -13.01 12.60
C ILE A 265 -10.48 -13.13 11.96
N ILE A 266 -10.00 -12.03 11.39
CA ILE A 266 -8.68 -11.93 10.78
C ILE A 266 -7.93 -10.77 11.43
N PRO A 267 -7.22 -11.00 12.56
CA PRO A 267 -6.24 -10.04 13.05
C PRO A 267 -5.11 -9.88 12.05
N THR A 268 -4.69 -8.62 11.87
CA THR A 268 -3.60 -8.21 10.99
C THR A 268 -2.63 -7.30 11.73
N LEU A 269 -1.36 -7.43 11.40
CA LEU A 269 -0.29 -6.60 11.92
C LEU A 269 0.69 -6.33 10.79
N ASP A 270 1.00 -5.05 10.55
CA ASP A 270 2.10 -4.64 9.67
C ASP A 270 3.10 -3.80 10.48
N MET A 271 4.38 -3.87 10.08
CA MET A 271 5.49 -3.09 10.62
C MET A 271 6.25 -2.47 9.46
N ASP A 272 6.37 -1.14 9.48
CA ASP A 272 7.12 -0.34 8.52
C ASP A 272 8.48 0.04 9.11
N LEU A 273 9.57 -0.41 8.50
CA LEU A 273 10.93 -0.02 8.85
C LEU A 273 11.44 1.02 7.87
N ARG A 274 11.80 2.20 8.38
CA ARG A 274 12.36 3.32 7.62
C ARG A 274 13.74 3.67 8.13
N PHE A 275 14.63 4.06 7.21
CA PHE A 275 16.01 4.41 7.51
C PHE A 275 16.23 5.94 7.51
N GLU A 276 15.20 6.63 7.92
CA GLU A 276 15.18 8.07 8.13
C GLU A 276 15.26 8.34 9.64
N ASN A 277 16.16 9.16 10.08
CA ASN A 277 16.28 9.52 11.49
C ASN A 277 15.07 10.37 11.94
N ARG A 278 13.88 9.74 12.08
CA ARG A 278 12.63 10.38 12.46
C ARG A 278 12.54 10.68 13.97
N GLY A 279 13.48 10.15 14.75
CA GLY A 279 13.55 10.40 16.20
C GLY A 279 12.25 10.07 16.91
N THR A 280 11.74 11.00 17.69
CA THR A 280 10.53 10.85 18.52
C THR A 280 9.20 10.85 17.74
N VAL A 281 9.23 11.07 16.42
CA VAL A 281 8.03 11.00 15.57
C VAL A 281 7.64 9.54 15.27
N ALA A 282 8.62 8.63 15.24
CA ALA A 282 8.38 7.19 15.08
C ALA A 282 7.89 6.55 16.39
N GLU A 283 7.10 5.47 16.30
CA GLU A 283 6.64 4.73 17.48
C GLU A 283 7.81 4.03 18.20
N ALA A 284 8.79 3.53 17.44
CA ALA A 284 10.05 3.03 17.97
C ALA A 284 11.22 3.47 17.08
N HIS A 285 12.38 3.75 17.68
CA HIS A 285 13.59 4.09 16.92
C HIS A 285 14.84 3.52 17.54
N LEU A 286 15.81 3.15 16.70
CA LEU A 286 17.12 2.70 17.10
C LEU A 286 18.17 3.31 16.14
N GLY A 287 18.84 4.37 16.58
CA GLY A 287 19.74 5.15 15.72
C GLY A 287 18.97 5.74 14.51
N PRO A 288 19.46 5.54 13.28
CA PRO A 288 18.79 6.06 12.08
C PRO A 288 17.55 5.25 11.67
N MET A 289 17.33 4.08 12.26
CA MET A 289 16.20 3.21 11.94
C MET A 289 14.98 3.57 12.80
N SER A 290 13.83 3.68 12.16
CA SER A 290 12.53 3.89 12.79
C SER A 290 11.55 2.78 12.40
N ALA A 291 10.67 2.43 13.33
CA ALA A 291 9.62 1.45 13.12
C ALA A 291 8.25 2.04 13.48
N ASP A 292 7.29 1.86 12.60
CA ASP A 292 5.89 2.23 12.79
C ASP A 292 5.03 0.98 12.65
N PHE A 293 3.93 0.89 13.40
CA PHE A 293 3.07 -0.29 13.45
C PHE A 293 1.66 0.02 13.00
N HIS A 294 1.04 -0.95 12.34
CA HIS A 294 -0.34 -0.91 11.88
C HIS A 294 -1.07 -2.13 12.41
N PHE A 295 -2.18 -1.92 13.08
CA PHE A 295 -2.99 -2.98 13.66
C PHE A 295 -4.38 -2.97 13.06
N GLY A 296 -4.90 -4.16 12.76
CA GLY A 296 -6.24 -4.30 12.24
C GLY A 296 -6.90 -5.61 12.66
N ALA A 297 -8.23 -5.61 12.66
CA ALA A 297 -9.03 -6.81 12.80
C ALA A 297 -10.24 -6.73 11.87
N GLU A 298 -10.46 -7.76 11.05
CA GLU A 298 -11.64 -7.92 10.21
C GLU A 298 -12.48 -9.07 10.77
N TYR A 299 -13.75 -8.82 11.05
CA TYR A 299 -14.73 -9.86 11.29
C TYR A 299 -15.59 -10.03 10.04
N GLN A 300 -15.56 -11.22 9.47
CA GLN A 300 -16.39 -11.62 8.35
C GLN A 300 -17.62 -12.39 8.86
N PHE A 301 -18.79 -11.88 8.53
CA PHE A 301 -20.07 -12.49 8.83
C PHE A 301 -20.64 -13.12 7.55
N GLY A 302 -20.57 -14.43 7.47
CA GLY A 302 -20.89 -15.12 6.23
C GLY A 302 -19.92 -14.75 5.10
N GLN A 303 -20.41 -14.80 3.88
CA GLN A 303 -19.67 -14.34 2.69
C GLN A 303 -20.00 -12.91 2.29
N LEU A 304 -21.00 -12.31 2.94
CA LEU A 304 -21.65 -11.09 2.46
C LEU A 304 -21.17 -9.84 3.20
N PHE A 305 -20.98 -9.91 4.52
CA PHE A 305 -20.69 -8.74 5.35
C PHE A 305 -19.35 -8.85 6.04
N ALA A 306 -18.70 -7.70 6.22
CA ALA A 306 -17.52 -7.58 7.07
C ALA A 306 -17.56 -6.28 7.86
N ILE A 307 -17.10 -6.33 9.11
CA ILE A 307 -16.81 -5.15 9.93
C ILE A 307 -15.33 -5.15 10.26
N ARG A 308 -14.76 -3.97 10.39
CA ARG A 308 -13.31 -3.79 10.56
C ARG A 308 -13.04 -2.70 11.56
N ALA A 309 -11.94 -2.87 12.28
CA ALA A 309 -11.37 -1.84 13.12
C ALA A 309 -9.85 -1.87 12.98
N GLY A 310 -9.22 -0.72 13.10
CA GLY A 310 -7.78 -0.60 12.96
C GLY A 310 -7.20 0.60 13.67
N TYR A 311 -5.87 0.60 13.76
CA TYR A 311 -5.08 1.68 14.32
C TYR A 311 -3.80 1.82 13.48
N SER A 312 -3.46 3.05 13.08
CA SER A 312 -2.31 3.35 12.22
C SER A 312 -1.21 4.10 12.96
N ASP A 313 -0.03 4.15 12.34
CA ASP A 313 1.15 4.93 12.75
C ASP A 313 0.86 6.44 12.93
N LEU A 314 -0.14 6.96 12.23
CA LEU A 314 -0.60 8.34 12.38
C LEU A 314 -1.47 8.56 13.63
N LYS A 315 -1.53 7.57 14.53
CA LYS A 315 -2.39 7.57 15.73
C LYS A 315 -3.87 7.74 15.39
N GLN A 316 -4.29 7.21 14.24
CA GLN A 316 -5.67 7.24 13.76
C GLN A 316 -6.38 5.95 14.13
N PHE A 317 -7.58 6.10 14.68
CA PHE A 317 -8.53 5.01 14.77
C PHE A 317 -9.34 4.93 13.46
N SER A 318 -9.49 3.73 12.95
CA SER A 318 -10.32 3.44 11.79
C SER A 318 -11.40 2.40 12.14
N ILE A 319 -12.59 2.64 11.63
CA ILE A 319 -13.70 1.66 11.63
C ILE A 319 -14.24 1.57 10.20
N GLY A 320 -14.63 0.37 9.79
CA GLY A 320 -15.18 0.17 8.48
C GLY A 320 -16.18 -0.95 8.40
N ALA A 321 -16.96 -0.91 7.33
CA ALA A 321 -17.89 -1.96 6.97
C ALA A 321 -17.77 -2.28 5.48
N GLY A 322 -18.04 -3.52 5.12
CA GLY A 322 -18.02 -3.96 3.72
C GLY A 322 -19.14 -4.91 3.41
N VAL A 323 -19.63 -4.82 2.17
CA VAL A 323 -20.59 -5.73 1.58
C VAL A 323 -19.96 -6.36 0.36
N LYS A 324 -19.92 -7.68 0.31
CA LYS A 324 -19.36 -8.46 -0.79
C LYS A 324 -20.44 -9.25 -1.50
N LEU A 325 -20.88 -8.73 -2.64
CA LEU A 325 -21.72 -9.44 -3.59
C LEU A 325 -20.88 -10.29 -4.54
N PRO A 326 -21.41 -11.23 -5.29
CA PRO A 326 -20.61 -12.13 -6.14
C PRO A 326 -19.64 -11.41 -7.09
N LYS A 327 -20.06 -10.27 -7.65
CA LYS A 327 -19.25 -9.51 -8.62
C LYS A 327 -18.83 -8.13 -8.14
N LEU A 328 -19.36 -7.65 -7.04
CA LEU A 328 -19.20 -6.28 -6.55
C LEU A 328 -18.91 -6.31 -5.05
N SER A 329 -17.83 -5.68 -4.63
CA SER A 329 -17.57 -5.36 -3.23
C SER A 329 -17.69 -3.85 -3.03
N LEU A 330 -18.35 -3.44 -1.98
CA LEU A 330 -18.45 -2.05 -1.53
C LEU A 330 -17.91 -1.96 -0.12
N ASP A 331 -17.00 -1.06 0.12
CA ASP A 331 -16.39 -0.86 1.41
C ASP A 331 -16.45 0.62 1.79
N TYR A 332 -16.71 0.86 3.06
CA TYR A 332 -16.71 2.18 3.68
C TYR A 332 -15.78 2.19 4.88
N THR A 333 -15.08 3.30 5.08
CA THR A 333 -14.21 3.51 6.25
C THR A 333 -14.37 4.92 6.77
N PHE A 334 -14.47 5.02 8.07
CA PHE A 334 -14.38 6.23 8.86
C PHE A 334 -13.03 6.24 9.59
N LEU A 335 -12.30 7.35 9.45
CA LEU A 335 -11.01 7.58 10.09
C LEU A 335 -11.14 8.77 11.03
N SER A 336 -10.71 8.61 12.27
CA SER A 336 -10.71 9.67 13.28
C SER A 336 -9.30 9.90 13.81
N PHE A 337 -8.88 11.15 13.85
CA PHE A 337 -7.63 11.55 14.49
C PHE A 337 -7.82 11.66 16.00
N ASN A 338 -6.86 11.19 16.77
CA ASN A 338 -6.95 11.20 18.24
C ASN A 338 -6.72 12.61 18.79
N GLY A 339 -7.77 13.33 18.95
CA GLY A 339 -8.07 14.25 20.06
C GLY A 339 -7.51 15.65 20.09
N GLN A 340 -6.61 16.17 19.28
CA GLN A 340 -6.19 17.58 19.38
C GLN A 340 -6.03 18.33 18.05
N ASP A 341 -5.97 17.63 16.95
CA ASP A 341 -5.79 18.29 15.68
C ASP A 341 -7.14 18.52 15.02
N GLN A 342 -7.43 19.76 14.65
CA GLN A 342 -8.62 20.19 13.91
C GLN A 342 -8.65 19.64 12.47
N LEU A 343 -7.96 18.52 12.22
CA LEU A 343 -7.81 17.91 10.90
C LEU A 343 -9.09 17.23 10.40
N GLY A 344 -10.12 17.18 11.25
CA GLY A 344 -11.43 16.63 10.89
C GLY A 344 -11.42 15.11 10.68
N ASN A 345 -12.63 14.55 10.63
CA ASN A 345 -12.84 13.15 10.31
C ASN A 345 -12.79 12.93 8.79
N THR A 346 -12.38 11.73 8.39
CA THR A 346 -12.29 11.37 6.98
C THR A 346 -13.23 10.22 6.66
N HIS A 347 -13.94 10.33 5.55
CA HIS A 347 -14.84 9.31 5.02
C HIS A 347 -14.29 8.79 3.70
N ARG A 348 -14.15 7.47 3.57
CA ARG A 348 -13.71 6.81 2.33
C ARG A 348 -14.73 5.80 1.86
N ILE A 349 -14.96 5.80 0.57
CA ILE A 349 -15.79 4.82 -0.11
C ILE A 349 -14.95 4.19 -1.20
N SER A 350 -14.96 2.87 -1.27
CA SER A 350 -14.34 2.13 -2.36
C SER A 350 -15.25 1.03 -2.89
N PHE A 351 -15.06 0.71 -4.15
CA PHE A 351 -15.70 -0.43 -4.78
C PHE A 351 -14.68 -1.27 -5.53
N GLN A 352 -15.00 -2.56 -5.65
CA GLN A 352 -14.28 -3.48 -6.52
C GLN A 352 -15.29 -4.30 -7.32
N PHE A 353 -15.08 -4.37 -8.62
CA PHE A 353 -15.90 -5.17 -9.52
C PHE A 353 -15.04 -6.27 -10.15
N SER A 354 -15.52 -7.53 -10.11
CA SER A 354 -14.86 -8.71 -10.66
C SER A 354 -15.66 -9.29 -11.82
N LEU A 355 -15.01 -9.48 -12.97
CA LEU A 355 -15.58 -10.08 -14.17
C LEU A 355 -15.65 -11.61 -14.04
N GLN A 356 -16.55 -12.10 -13.17
CA GLN A 356 -16.73 -13.52 -12.92
C GLN A 356 -17.54 -14.19 -14.05
N GLN A 357 -16.86 -14.48 -15.15
CA GLN A 357 -17.36 -15.27 -16.27
C GLN A 357 -16.33 -16.35 -16.59
N ASP A 358 -16.75 -17.56 -16.97
CA ASP A 358 -15.86 -18.72 -17.22
C ASP A 358 -14.77 -18.41 -18.24
N ARG A 359 -15.10 -17.65 -19.29
CA ARG A 359 -14.11 -17.24 -20.31
C ARG A 359 -12.97 -16.35 -19.80
N TRP A 360 -13.16 -15.70 -18.66
CA TRP A 360 -12.20 -14.78 -18.03
C TRP A 360 -11.56 -15.38 -16.77
N LYS A 361 -11.99 -16.60 -16.41
CA LYS A 361 -11.42 -17.31 -15.27
C LYS A 361 -9.96 -17.67 -15.55
N ARG A 362 -9.12 -17.55 -14.54
CA ARG A 362 -7.72 -18.00 -14.62
C ARG A 362 -7.67 -19.47 -15.04
N GLU A 363 -6.76 -19.82 -15.94
CA GLU A 363 -6.57 -21.20 -16.36
C GLU A 363 -6.15 -22.10 -15.18
N GLY A 364 -6.90 -23.17 -14.92
CA GLY A 364 -6.59 -24.15 -13.89
C GLY A 364 -6.97 -23.75 -12.45
N SER A 365 -7.79 -22.70 -12.28
CA SER A 365 -8.34 -22.30 -10.99
C SER A 365 -9.76 -22.84 -10.74
#